data_e121f7ce131471f68cdf64267d43f590
#
_entry.id   e121f7ce131471f68cdf64267d43f590
#
_cell.length_a   1.000
_cell.length_b   1.000
_cell.length_c   1.000
_cell.angle_alpha   90.00
_cell.angle_beta   90.00
_cell.angle_gamma   90.00
#
_symmetry.space_group_name_H-M   'P 1'
#
loop_
_entity.id
_entity.type
_entity.pdbx_description
1 polymer ?
#
loop_
_entity_poly.entity_id
_entity_poly.type
_entity_poly.pdbx_seq_one_letter_code
_entity_poly.pdbx_strand_id
1 'polypeptide(L)'
;MPLLKVAKLLWAAPCSAVGLLFAAVPLSFGGKGAWRHGALEVTYRRNQASCGKLAHALPFRGIVFGHVILAVTDEELFHIGPHERVHVEQYERWGPLFFLAYPLSSLWQILHGRSPYWDNHFEIQARHRSTDVHREGGGV
;
A
#
# COMPACT_ATOMS: atom_id res chain seq x y z
N MET A 1 -7.38 10.26 20.97
CA MET A 1 -6.70 9.24 20.14
C MET A 1 -5.78 8.43 21.04
N PRO A 2 -5.82 7.10 21.00
CA PRO A 2 -4.93 6.30 21.84
C PRO A 2 -3.46 6.59 21.54
N LEU A 3 -2.66 6.68 22.59
CA LEU A 3 -1.22 6.97 22.49
C LEU A 3 -0.50 6.02 21.50
N LEU A 4 -0.93 4.78 21.45
CA LEU A 4 -0.35 3.78 20.54
C LEU A 4 -0.54 4.15 19.06
N LYS A 5 -1.71 4.69 18.70
CA LYS A 5 -1.95 5.16 17.31
C LYS A 5 -1.04 6.35 16.95
N VAL A 6 -0.90 7.28 17.87
CA VAL A 6 0.00 8.42 17.67
C VAL A 6 1.45 7.94 17.51
N ALA A 7 1.89 7.02 18.36
CA ALA A 7 3.23 6.46 18.27
C ALA A 7 3.48 5.76 16.91
N LYS A 8 2.52 4.98 16.42
CA LYS A 8 2.60 4.33 15.11
C LYS A 8 2.67 5.33 13.95
N LEU A 9 1.85 6.38 14.01
CA LEU A 9 1.87 7.45 13.01
C LEU A 9 3.23 8.17 12.99
N LEU A 10 3.77 8.50 14.16
CA LEU A 10 5.07 9.14 14.28
C LEU A 10 6.21 8.23 13.83
N TRP A 11 6.14 6.95 14.18
CA TRP A 11 7.16 5.97 13.79
C TRP A 11 7.23 5.78 12.27
N ALA A 12 6.08 5.75 11.60
CA ALA A 12 5.99 5.62 10.16
C ALA A 12 6.04 6.98 9.43
N ALA A 13 6.11 8.10 10.14
CA ALA A 13 6.03 9.44 9.55
C ALA A 13 7.04 9.72 8.44
N PRO A 14 8.33 9.32 8.53
CA PRO A 14 9.26 9.51 7.41
C PRO A 14 8.81 8.82 6.12
N CYS A 15 8.26 7.62 6.24
CA CYS A 15 7.72 6.88 5.10
C CYS A 15 6.44 7.53 4.57
N SER A 16 5.56 7.98 5.47
CA SER A 16 4.35 8.72 5.10
C SER A 16 4.67 10.03 4.36
N ALA A 17 5.73 10.72 4.77
CA ALA A 17 6.20 11.93 4.08
C ALA A 17 6.59 11.65 2.62
N VAL A 18 7.30 10.55 2.37
CA VAL A 18 7.60 10.09 1.02
C VAL A 18 6.31 9.81 0.24
N GLY A 19 5.36 9.12 0.87
CA GLY A 19 4.05 8.84 0.27
C GLY A 19 3.28 10.11 -0.09
N LEU A 20 3.32 11.13 0.75
CA LEU A 20 2.68 12.42 0.48
C LEU A 20 3.31 13.14 -0.71
N LEU A 21 4.63 13.06 -0.89
CA LEU A 21 5.31 13.61 -2.06
C LEU A 21 4.82 12.93 -3.35
N PHE A 22 4.71 11.62 -3.36
CA PHE A 22 4.15 10.88 -4.49
C PHE A 22 2.66 11.15 -4.70
N ALA A 23 1.89 11.32 -3.62
CA ALA A 23 0.46 11.64 -3.68
C ALA A 23 0.18 13.03 -4.27
N ALA A 24 1.12 13.95 -4.14
CA ALA A 24 0.98 15.30 -4.71
C ALA A 24 0.79 15.26 -6.23
N VAL A 25 1.37 14.29 -6.92
CA VAL A 25 1.23 14.14 -8.37
C VAL A 25 -0.23 13.84 -8.78
N PRO A 26 -0.86 12.73 -8.35
CA PRO A 26 -2.26 12.47 -8.69
C PRO A 26 -3.21 13.56 -8.20
N LEU A 27 -3.01 14.10 -7.00
CA LEU A 27 -3.87 15.16 -6.46
C LEU A 27 -3.80 16.44 -7.29
N SER A 28 -2.63 16.76 -7.88
CA SER A 28 -2.46 17.93 -8.76
C SER A 28 -3.17 17.74 -10.11
N PHE A 29 -3.43 16.52 -10.53
CA PHE A 29 -4.07 16.19 -11.81
C PHE A 29 -5.52 15.71 -11.66
N GLY A 30 -6.20 16.11 -10.59
CA GLY A 30 -7.62 15.82 -10.38
C GLY A 30 -7.90 14.49 -9.69
N GLY A 31 -6.89 13.87 -9.10
CA GLY A 31 -7.07 12.70 -8.25
C GLY A 31 -7.78 13.04 -6.95
N LYS A 32 -8.18 12.00 -6.21
CA LYS A 32 -8.90 12.12 -4.94
C LYS A 32 -8.14 11.49 -3.80
N GLY A 33 -8.22 12.12 -2.63
CA GLY A 33 -7.68 11.58 -1.39
C GLY A 33 -8.74 11.56 -0.29
N ALA A 34 -8.73 10.51 0.52
CA ALA A 34 -9.59 10.39 1.68
C ALA A 34 -8.90 9.57 2.77
N TRP A 35 -9.11 9.97 4.01
CA TRP A 35 -8.63 9.22 5.16
C TRP A 35 -9.63 8.12 5.49
N ARG A 36 -9.22 6.87 5.28
CA ARG A 36 -10.05 5.68 5.54
C ARG A 36 -9.21 4.57 6.14
N HIS A 37 -9.79 3.81 7.06
CA HIS A 37 -9.15 2.62 7.67
C HIS A 37 -7.76 2.90 8.27
N GLY A 38 -7.54 4.13 8.74
CA GLY A 38 -6.27 4.53 9.36
C GLY A 38 -5.15 4.89 8.37
N ALA A 39 -5.47 5.13 7.11
CA ALA A 39 -4.54 5.54 6.08
C ALA A 39 -5.13 6.59 5.14
N LEU A 40 -4.27 7.39 4.53
CA LEU A 40 -4.66 8.28 3.45
C LEU A 40 -4.67 7.48 2.15
N GLU A 41 -5.87 7.26 1.61
CA GLU A 41 -6.07 6.56 0.34
C GLU A 41 -6.19 7.60 -0.78
N VAL A 42 -5.29 7.53 -1.76
CA VAL A 42 -5.23 8.46 -2.89
C VAL A 42 -5.38 7.69 -4.19
N THR A 43 -6.29 8.13 -5.05
CA THR A 43 -6.49 7.54 -6.37
C THR A 43 -6.29 8.57 -7.47
N TYR A 44 -5.76 8.10 -8.60
CA TYR A 44 -5.53 8.93 -9.79
C TYR A 44 -6.84 9.30 -10.47
N ARG A 45 -7.70 8.31 -10.69
CA ARG A 45 -8.96 8.43 -11.40
C ARG A 45 -10.05 7.54 -10.80
N ARG A 46 -11.30 7.87 -11.12
CA ARG A 46 -12.46 7.14 -10.61
C ARG A 46 -12.56 5.71 -11.14
N ASN A 47 -12.24 5.50 -12.42
CA ASN A 47 -12.34 4.19 -13.08
C ASN A 47 -11.27 4.05 -14.16
N GLN A 48 -11.07 2.81 -14.62
CA GLN A 48 -10.09 2.51 -15.66
C GLN A 48 -10.36 3.22 -16.99
N ALA A 49 -11.61 3.44 -17.35
CA ALA A 49 -11.98 4.13 -18.57
C ALA A 49 -11.46 5.59 -18.60
N SER A 50 -11.33 6.22 -17.44
CA SER A 50 -10.79 7.57 -17.29
C SER A 50 -9.27 7.65 -17.32
N CYS A 51 -8.56 6.54 -17.11
CA CYS A 51 -7.10 6.51 -17.02
C CYS A 51 -6.40 6.34 -18.36
N GLY A 52 -7.08 5.83 -19.38
CA GLY A 52 -6.50 5.61 -20.71
C GLY A 52 -5.19 4.83 -20.65
N LYS A 53 -4.18 5.30 -21.38
CA LYS A 53 -2.86 4.65 -21.49
C LYS A 53 -2.05 4.68 -20.20
N LEU A 54 -2.32 5.62 -19.27
CA LEU A 54 -1.56 5.78 -18.03
C LEU A 54 -1.73 4.58 -17.10
N ALA A 55 -2.93 4.00 -17.03
CA ALA A 55 -3.20 2.82 -16.21
C ALA A 55 -2.36 1.62 -16.63
N HIS A 56 -2.08 1.46 -17.92
CA HIS A 56 -1.27 0.38 -18.46
C HIS A 56 0.23 0.66 -18.40
N ALA A 57 0.63 1.93 -18.27
CA ALA A 57 2.03 2.35 -18.20
C ALA A 57 2.63 2.17 -16.80
N LEU A 58 1.80 2.14 -15.74
CA LEU A 58 2.28 1.97 -14.37
C LEU A 58 2.55 0.49 -14.06
N PRO A 59 3.73 0.16 -13.49
CA PRO A 59 4.10 -1.23 -13.20
C PRO A 59 3.41 -1.80 -11.96
N PHE A 60 2.55 -1.03 -11.30
CA PHE A 60 1.86 -1.41 -10.08
C PHE A 60 0.40 -0.97 -10.12
N ARG A 61 -0.48 -1.72 -9.46
CA ARG A 61 -1.88 -1.35 -9.25
C ARG A 61 -2.05 -0.45 -8.04
N GLY A 62 -1.21 -0.64 -7.04
CA GLY A 62 -1.14 0.18 -5.85
C GLY A 62 0.24 0.12 -5.23
N ILE A 63 0.55 1.11 -4.41
CA ILE A 63 1.80 1.19 -3.66
C ILE A 63 1.53 1.89 -2.32
N VAL A 64 2.25 1.50 -1.28
CA VAL A 64 2.11 2.03 0.06
C VAL A 64 3.43 2.64 0.53
N PHE A 65 3.33 3.83 1.11
CA PHE A 65 4.43 4.46 1.85
C PHE A 65 3.89 4.92 3.20
N GLY A 66 4.27 4.23 4.28
CA GLY A 66 3.79 4.53 5.62
C GLY A 66 2.27 4.40 5.72
N HIS A 67 1.59 5.50 6.02
CA HIS A 67 0.12 5.59 6.10
C HIS A 67 -0.51 6.17 4.82
N VAL A 68 0.20 6.15 3.69
CA VAL A 68 -0.31 6.62 2.40
C VAL A 68 -0.41 5.45 1.44
N ILE A 69 -1.63 5.22 0.92
CA ILE A 69 -1.92 4.21 -0.10
C ILE A 69 -2.20 4.94 -1.41
N LEU A 70 -1.47 4.61 -2.46
CA LEU A 70 -1.67 5.13 -3.80
C LEU A 70 -2.22 4.02 -4.69
N ALA A 71 -3.35 4.25 -5.33
CA ALA A 71 -3.95 3.34 -6.30
C ALA A 71 -4.28 4.07 -7.59
N VAL A 72 -4.30 3.36 -8.71
CA VAL A 72 -4.56 3.97 -10.02
C VAL A 72 -6.01 4.43 -10.12
N THR A 73 -6.96 3.61 -9.69
CA THR A 73 -8.40 3.92 -9.72
C THR A 73 -9.08 3.55 -8.42
N ASP A 74 -10.27 4.11 -8.18
CA ASP A 74 -11.13 3.72 -7.05
C ASP A 74 -11.52 2.25 -7.13
N GLU A 75 -11.72 1.73 -8.33
CA GLU A 75 -12.03 0.32 -8.58
C GLU A 75 -10.87 -0.58 -8.18
N GLU A 76 -9.65 -0.25 -8.58
CA GLU A 76 -8.44 -0.97 -8.15
C GLU A 76 -8.26 -0.90 -6.63
N LEU A 77 -8.46 0.27 -6.03
CA LEU A 77 -8.36 0.46 -4.58
C LEU A 77 -9.34 -0.44 -3.84
N PHE A 78 -10.55 -0.61 -4.36
CA PHE A 78 -11.54 -1.51 -3.76
C PHE A 78 -11.03 -2.96 -3.73
N HIS A 79 -10.43 -3.42 -4.82
CA HIS A 79 -9.93 -4.80 -4.93
C HIS A 79 -8.64 -5.06 -4.15
N ILE A 80 -7.69 -4.13 -4.20
CA ILE A 80 -6.38 -4.31 -3.56
C ILE A 80 -6.31 -3.74 -2.15
N GLY A 81 -7.28 -2.93 -1.73
CA GLY A 81 -7.27 -2.23 -0.44
C GLY A 81 -6.94 -3.12 0.76
N PRO A 82 -7.58 -4.29 0.95
CA PRO A 82 -7.24 -5.18 2.05
C PRO A 82 -5.77 -5.61 2.08
N HIS A 83 -5.19 -5.91 0.91
CA HIS A 83 -3.77 -6.24 0.76
C HIS A 83 -2.88 -5.04 1.12
N GLU A 84 -3.18 -3.86 0.59
CA GLU A 84 -2.40 -2.65 0.82
C GLU A 84 -2.45 -2.19 2.29
N ARG A 85 -3.57 -2.39 2.97
CA ARG A 85 -3.69 -2.09 4.40
C ARG A 85 -2.79 -2.97 5.27
N VAL A 86 -2.48 -4.19 4.85
CA VAL A 86 -1.49 -5.03 5.56
C VAL A 86 -0.11 -4.40 5.47
N HIS A 87 0.26 -3.81 4.33
CA HIS A 87 1.51 -3.08 4.20
C HIS A 87 1.56 -1.84 5.13
N VAL A 88 0.44 -1.14 5.31
CA VAL A 88 0.36 -0.06 6.31
C VAL A 88 0.69 -0.58 7.70
N GLU A 89 0.14 -1.72 8.11
CA GLU A 89 0.46 -2.34 9.39
C GLU A 89 1.94 -2.76 9.50
N GLN A 90 2.52 -3.20 8.40
CA GLN A 90 3.96 -3.52 8.33
C GLN A 90 4.81 -2.27 8.55
N TYR A 91 4.44 -1.13 7.96
CA TYR A 91 5.08 0.16 8.24
C TYR A 91 4.91 0.60 9.70
N GLU A 92 3.74 0.35 10.28
CA GLU A 92 3.51 0.64 11.70
C GLU A 92 4.42 -0.18 12.62
N ARG A 93 4.79 -1.38 12.19
CA ARG A 93 5.66 -2.28 12.94
C ARG A 93 7.14 -1.98 12.70
N TRP A 94 7.53 -1.80 11.46
CA TRP A 94 8.91 -1.63 11.02
C TRP A 94 9.36 -0.16 10.93
N GLY A 95 8.43 0.78 10.71
CA GLY A 95 8.74 2.18 10.48
C GLY A 95 9.68 2.39 9.31
N PRO A 96 10.65 3.32 9.41
CA PRO A 96 11.62 3.57 8.34
C PRO A 96 12.46 2.35 7.96
N LEU A 97 12.62 1.40 8.86
CA LEU A 97 13.35 0.15 8.59
C LEU A 97 12.67 -0.69 7.50
N PHE A 98 11.40 -0.49 7.25
CA PHE A 98 10.68 -1.19 6.18
C PHE A 98 11.25 -0.87 4.79
N PHE A 99 11.78 0.33 4.58
CA PHE A 99 12.46 0.71 3.34
C PHE A 99 13.72 -0.13 3.08
N LEU A 100 14.31 -0.72 4.11
CA LEU A 100 15.42 -1.66 4.00
C LEU A 100 14.94 -3.11 4.04
N ALA A 101 14.01 -3.44 4.93
CA ALA A 101 13.55 -4.80 5.14
C ALA A 101 12.84 -5.38 3.91
N TYR A 102 11.99 -4.59 3.24
CA TYR A 102 11.27 -5.03 2.05
C TYR A 102 12.22 -5.33 0.88
N PRO A 103 13.13 -4.40 0.46
CA PRO A 103 14.09 -4.69 -0.61
C PRO A 103 15.07 -5.82 -0.26
N LEU A 104 15.48 -5.94 1.00
CA LEU A 104 16.36 -7.02 1.45
C LEU A 104 15.66 -8.37 1.33
N SER A 105 14.37 -8.46 1.67
CA SER A 105 13.59 -9.68 1.46
C SER A 105 13.52 -10.05 -0.03
N SER A 106 13.31 -9.07 -0.91
CA SER A 106 13.31 -9.29 -2.37
C SER A 106 14.66 -9.76 -2.88
N LEU A 107 15.76 -9.15 -2.42
CA LEU A 107 17.11 -9.53 -2.79
C LEU A 107 17.43 -10.96 -2.34
N TRP A 108 17.03 -11.33 -1.13
CA TRP A 108 17.18 -12.68 -0.61
C TRP A 108 16.52 -13.71 -1.53
N GLN A 109 15.31 -13.41 -2.02
CA GLN A 109 14.61 -14.31 -2.92
C GLN A 109 15.32 -14.43 -4.27
N ILE A 110 15.80 -13.31 -4.82
CA ILE A 110 16.59 -13.32 -6.09
C ILE A 110 17.83 -14.21 -5.95
N LEU A 111 18.57 -14.07 -4.87
CA LEU A 111 19.80 -14.84 -4.61
C LEU A 111 19.52 -16.36 -4.48
N HIS A 112 18.28 -16.75 -4.15
CA HIS A 112 17.85 -18.14 -4.05
C HIS A 112 17.07 -18.62 -5.27
N GLY A 113 17.08 -17.86 -6.38
CA GLY A 113 16.38 -18.22 -7.62
C GLY A 113 14.86 -18.14 -7.53
N ARG A 114 14.33 -17.36 -6.59
CA ARG A 114 12.90 -17.17 -6.38
C ARG A 114 12.44 -15.80 -6.83
N SER A 115 11.12 -15.59 -6.89
CA SER A 115 10.54 -14.31 -7.31
C SER A 115 10.76 -13.22 -6.26
N PRO A 116 11.25 -12.02 -6.65
CA PRO A 116 11.43 -10.92 -5.70
C PRO A 116 10.12 -10.34 -5.18
N TYR A 117 9.00 -10.50 -5.91
CA TYR A 117 7.68 -10.05 -5.47
C TYR A 117 6.87 -11.18 -4.85
N TRP A 118 6.64 -12.26 -5.59
CA TRP A 118 5.75 -13.34 -5.15
C TRP A 118 6.26 -14.07 -3.91
N ASP A 119 7.56 -14.20 -3.76
CA ASP A 119 8.23 -14.89 -2.66
C ASP A 119 8.75 -13.94 -1.58
N ASN A 120 8.57 -12.63 -1.74
CA ASN A 120 8.90 -11.66 -0.71
C ASN A 120 8.07 -11.93 0.55
N HIS A 121 8.73 -11.99 1.70
CA HIS A 121 8.10 -12.31 2.99
C HIS A 121 6.91 -11.39 3.30
N PHE A 122 7.05 -10.09 3.05
CA PHE A 122 6.01 -9.11 3.34
C PHE A 122 4.81 -9.22 2.39
N GLU A 123 5.07 -9.60 1.14
CA GLU A 123 4.00 -9.83 0.16
C GLU A 123 3.22 -11.12 0.46
N ILE A 124 3.92 -12.19 0.87
CA ILE A 124 3.29 -13.42 1.32
C ILE A 124 2.38 -13.14 2.52
N GLN A 125 2.87 -12.41 3.51
CA GLN A 125 2.08 -12.04 4.69
C GLN A 125 0.85 -11.21 4.30
N ALA A 126 1.00 -10.24 3.39
CA ALA A 126 -0.10 -9.42 2.94
C ALA A 126 -1.18 -10.23 2.22
N ARG A 127 -0.79 -11.18 1.36
CA ARG A 127 -1.74 -12.07 0.69
C ARG A 127 -2.51 -12.95 1.67
N HIS A 128 -1.83 -13.56 2.61
CA HIS A 128 -2.48 -14.43 3.61
C HIS A 128 -3.47 -13.65 4.48
N ARG A 129 -3.06 -12.53 5.06
CA ARG A 129 -3.90 -11.74 5.95
C ARG A 129 -5.08 -11.10 5.24
N SER A 130 -4.91 -10.65 3.99
CA SER A 130 -6.01 -10.10 3.21
C SER A 130 -7.06 -11.14 2.82
N THR A 131 -6.64 -12.39 2.59
CA THR A 131 -7.56 -13.51 2.31
C THR A 131 -8.39 -13.87 3.54
N ASP A 132 -7.81 -13.84 4.74
CA ASP A 132 -8.52 -14.12 5.98
C ASP A 132 -9.63 -13.09 6.24
N VAL A 133 -9.36 -11.81 6.00
CA VAL A 133 -10.38 -10.75 6.10
C VAL A 133 -11.58 -11.02 5.18
N HIS A 134 -11.33 -11.51 3.97
CA HIS A 134 -12.41 -11.85 3.04
C HIS A 134 -13.25 -13.04 3.54
N ARG A 135 -12.65 -14.02 4.21
CA ARG A 135 -13.36 -15.17 4.78
C ARG A 135 -14.24 -14.76 5.96
N GLU A 136 -13.75 -13.89 6.82
CA GLU A 136 -14.52 -13.41 7.98
C GLU A 136 -15.66 -12.47 7.57
N GLY A 137 -15.45 -11.63 6.56
CA GLY A 137 -16.46 -10.72 6.03
C GLY A 137 -17.54 -11.38 5.15
N GLY A 138 -17.30 -12.60 4.67
CA GLY A 138 -18.23 -13.38 3.83
C GLY A 138 -19.14 -14.33 4.61
N GLY A 139 -19.03 -14.35 5.92
CA GLY A 139 -19.79 -15.22 6.80
C GLY A 139 -21.08 -14.55 7.34
N VAL A 140 -21.98 -14.19 6.43
CA VAL A 140 -23.37 -13.83 6.80
C VAL A 140 -24.30 -14.68 5.96
#